data_cca2aa43ee01c47816525709194113b6
#
_entry.id   cca2aa43ee01c47816525709194113b6
#
_cell.length_a   1.000
_cell.length_b   1.000
_cell.length_c   1.000
_cell.angle_alpha   90.00
_cell.angle_beta   90.00
_cell.angle_gamma   90.00
#
_symmetry.space_group_name_H-M   'P 1'
#
loop_
_entity.id
_entity.type
_entity.pdbx_description
1 polymer ?
#
loop_
_entity_poly.entity_id
_entity_poly.type
_entity_poly.pdbx_seq_one_letter_code
_entity_poly.pdbx_strand_id
1 'polypeptide(L)'
;MAAFLHDPLRLSLKPAKTHHVCVADGMDFLGFRLSGGVVTIQPEKLDRVTSALHSSLAVLGAPHASFLERMKTLGRINSLIRGFRAYFCLPDEPPILPQLRHLDRTVDELAEETLPEELRDDPAWLARERFTANAPEDDATAPPIAQNVYPEERAPSGPLNWMVKDDHLQAGAPAVVPTPPARVESPADADTPTERAAIVEHEGRVYVMTHGAYVTESDGALVVKHRRVEIFRKALDQVSLLFLQGLGTSLSLSLASECAKRDVALVVAQPIGAPLGVLNPVDSARAHLRGRQVLRRNDPDVIRAGLRMLGAKAGNQAAILRYFAKYRVKTDAELYRRLVAASDEVRGLGHRLEQVGAGAAGVRATAMGFEGQAAATYWSHLALLLPAGAGFKGRVTRDAGDPVNQAINYVYGMLYGEVWRALVKAGLDPYFGIMHGSERDQGSLVFDLIEEFRAPFADRLVVALISRGLKIPTPGGDGLRLRARRVLARSFIQSWTRKIRWRGRPVAPAGILQHQAGALVKLINGDADYRPFRMRW
;
A
#
# COMPACT_ATOMS: atom_id res chain seq x y z
N MET A 1 -32.70 -0.93 21.83
CA MET A 1 -31.73 -0.68 20.73
C MET A 1 -32.05 0.58 19.93
N ALA A 2 -33.24 0.74 19.31
CA ALA A 2 -33.57 1.93 18.54
C ALA A 2 -33.41 3.24 19.33
N ALA A 3 -33.92 3.33 20.57
CA ALA A 3 -33.74 4.48 21.45
C ALA A 3 -32.25 4.75 21.78
N PHE A 4 -31.45 3.69 22.04
CA PHE A 4 -30.03 3.81 22.29
C PHE A 4 -29.26 4.34 21.07
N LEU A 5 -29.63 3.90 19.86
CA LEU A 5 -29.00 4.39 18.64
C LEU A 5 -29.42 5.86 18.36
N HIS A 6 -30.66 6.21 18.60
CA HIS A 6 -31.18 7.55 18.32
C HIS A 6 -30.68 8.62 19.32
N ASP A 7 -30.84 8.37 20.62
CA ASP A 7 -30.54 9.39 21.62
C ASP A 7 -29.06 9.58 21.90
N PRO A 8 -28.24 8.53 22.22
CA PRO A 8 -26.83 8.71 22.49
C PRO A 8 -25.98 8.88 21.23
N LEU A 9 -26.30 8.17 20.12
CA LEU A 9 -25.46 8.11 18.93
C LEU A 9 -25.97 8.97 17.77
N ARG A 10 -27.17 9.53 17.88
CA ARG A 10 -27.87 10.30 16.82
C ARG A 10 -27.95 9.54 15.50
N LEU A 11 -28.20 8.23 15.56
CA LEU A 11 -28.35 7.35 14.42
C LEU A 11 -29.78 6.91 14.27
N SER A 12 -30.29 6.87 13.05
CA SER A 12 -31.64 6.37 12.75
C SER A 12 -31.57 5.06 11.97
N LEU A 13 -32.41 4.09 12.37
CA LEU A 13 -32.59 2.84 11.64
C LEU A 13 -33.52 3.05 10.45
N LYS A 14 -33.16 2.51 9.28
CA LYS A 14 -34.08 2.50 8.11
C LYS A 14 -35.07 1.35 8.27
N PRO A 15 -36.38 1.61 8.46
CA PRO A 15 -37.38 0.55 8.74
C PRO A 15 -37.41 -0.55 7.68
N ALA A 16 -37.27 -0.18 6.40
CA ALA A 16 -37.28 -1.14 5.27
C ALA A 16 -36.07 -2.10 5.23
N LYS A 17 -35.02 -1.84 6.02
CA LYS A 17 -33.77 -2.64 6.04
C LYS A 17 -33.41 -3.13 7.45
N THR A 18 -34.25 -2.88 8.42
CA THR A 18 -34.04 -3.27 9.81
C THR A 18 -35.02 -4.35 10.20
N HIS A 19 -34.51 -5.53 10.54
CA HIS A 19 -35.32 -6.66 10.99
C HIS A 19 -34.90 -7.06 12.40
N HIS A 20 -35.88 -7.36 13.25
CA HIS A 20 -35.69 -7.97 14.55
C HIS A 20 -35.81 -9.49 14.37
N VAL A 21 -34.73 -10.23 14.58
CA VAL A 21 -34.72 -11.67 14.49
C VAL A 21 -34.26 -12.23 15.82
N CYS A 22 -34.91 -13.28 16.30
CA CYS A 22 -34.46 -14.03 17.45
C CYS A 22 -33.21 -14.83 17.05
N VAL A 23 -32.13 -14.75 17.82
CA VAL A 23 -30.89 -15.48 17.53
C VAL A 23 -31.12 -17.00 17.51
N ALA A 24 -32.13 -17.50 18.26
CA ALA A 24 -32.51 -18.90 18.23
C ALA A 24 -33.08 -19.34 16.86
N ASP A 25 -33.75 -18.42 16.15
CA ASP A 25 -34.33 -18.69 14.82
C ASP A 25 -33.29 -18.56 13.69
N GLY A 26 -32.09 -18.08 14.02
CA GLY A 26 -30.98 -17.85 13.09
C GLY A 26 -31.02 -16.46 12.44
N MET A 27 -29.89 -15.77 12.45
CA MET A 27 -29.69 -14.46 11.83
C MET A 27 -28.55 -14.52 10.83
N ASP A 28 -28.81 -14.06 9.62
CA ASP A 28 -27.78 -13.91 8.59
C ASP A 28 -27.14 -12.51 8.66
N PHE A 29 -25.82 -12.46 8.77
CA PHE A 29 -25.08 -11.20 8.89
C PHE A 29 -23.70 -11.30 8.23
N LEU A 30 -23.42 -10.43 7.28
CA LEU A 30 -22.13 -10.35 6.57
C LEU A 30 -21.59 -11.70 6.05
N GLY A 31 -22.48 -12.57 5.58
CA GLY A 31 -22.07 -13.89 5.06
C GLY A 31 -21.96 -14.99 6.11
N PHE A 32 -22.16 -14.67 7.39
CA PHE A 32 -22.28 -15.63 8.48
C PHE A 32 -23.74 -15.87 8.85
N ARG A 33 -24.00 -17.05 9.41
CA ARG A 33 -25.24 -17.40 10.05
C ARG A 33 -25.02 -17.60 11.53
N LEU A 34 -25.71 -16.85 12.36
CA LEU A 34 -25.73 -16.99 13.80
C LEU A 34 -27.01 -17.68 14.22
N SER A 35 -26.91 -18.86 14.81
CA SER A 35 -28.08 -19.62 15.28
C SER A 35 -27.72 -20.41 16.53
N GLY A 36 -28.52 -20.30 17.60
CA GLY A 36 -28.30 -21.03 18.85
C GLY A 36 -26.94 -20.81 19.48
N GLY A 37 -26.32 -19.62 19.31
CA GLY A 37 -24.99 -19.31 19.82
C GLY A 37 -23.83 -19.84 18.96
N VAL A 38 -24.12 -20.47 17.82
CA VAL A 38 -23.09 -20.97 16.88
C VAL A 38 -22.98 -20.04 15.68
N VAL A 39 -21.74 -19.74 15.28
CA VAL A 39 -21.42 -18.97 14.06
C VAL A 39 -21.04 -19.94 12.95
N THR A 40 -21.72 -19.88 11.82
CA THR A 40 -21.42 -20.70 10.62
C THR A 40 -21.37 -19.80 9.39
N ILE A 41 -20.78 -20.31 8.30
CA ILE A 41 -20.86 -19.65 7.00
C ILE A 41 -22.23 -19.92 6.39
N GLN A 42 -22.85 -18.90 5.79
CA GLN A 42 -24.15 -19.06 5.12
C GLN A 42 -24.08 -20.14 4.02
N PRO A 43 -25.09 -21.05 3.94
CA PRO A 43 -25.11 -22.10 2.92
C PRO A 43 -24.95 -21.57 1.49
N GLU A 44 -25.62 -20.49 1.15
CA GLU A 44 -25.55 -19.90 -0.20
C GLU A 44 -24.14 -19.41 -0.55
N LYS A 45 -23.31 -19.06 0.44
CA LYS A 45 -21.91 -18.68 0.23
C LYS A 45 -21.04 -19.91 -0.03
N LEU A 46 -21.30 -21.01 0.69
CA LEU A 46 -20.63 -22.29 0.48
C LEU A 46 -20.98 -22.85 -0.91
N ASP A 47 -22.27 -22.87 -1.27
CA ASP A 47 -22.73 -23.34 -2.58
C ASP A 47 -22.13 -22.56 -3.74
N ARG A 48 -22.05 -21.23 -3.57
CA ARG A 48 -21.46 -20.34 -4.58
C ARG A 48 -19.97 -20.61 -4.79
N VAL A 49 -19.20 -20.78 -3.70
CA VAL A 49 -17.77 -21.07 -3.82
C VAL A 49 -17.53 -22.46 -4.40
N THR A 50 -18.31 -23.45 -3.97
CA THR A 50 -18.23 -24.83 -4.50
C THR A 50 -18.56 -24.86 -6.00
N SER A 51 -19.62 -24.18 -6.44
CA SER A 51 -19.99 -24.10 -7.87
C SER A 51 -18.90 -23.40 -8.70
N ALA A 52 -18.28 -22.36 -8.18
CA ALA A 52 -17.18 -21.67 -8.86
C ALA A 52 -15.90 -22.53 -8.96
N LEU A 53 -15.63 -23.34 -7.93
CA LEU A 53 -14.53 -24.32 -7.92
C LEU A 53 -14.78 -25.42 -8.94
N HIS A 54 -15.96 -26.03 -8.94
CA HIS A 54 -16.35 -27.05 -9.90
C HIS A 54 -16.20 -26.57 -11.35
N SER A 55 -16.72 -25.37 -11.65
CA SER A 55 -16.57 -24.75 -12.98
C SER A 55 -15.11 -24.53 -13.37
N SER A 56 -14.27 -24.14 -12.41
CA SER A 56 -12.84 -23.92 -12.66
C SER A 56 -12.08 -25.24 -12.85
N LEU A 57 -12.40 -26.27 -12.08
CA LEU A 57 -11.80 -27.60 -12.21
C LEU A 57 -12.15 -28.25 -13.55
N ALA A 58 -13.39 -28.09 -14.01
CA ALA A 58 -13.81 -28.60 -15.34
C ALA A 58 -12.98 -27.95 -16.47
N VAL A 59 -12.63 -26.64 -16.35
CA VAL A 59 -11.74 -25.98 -17.33
C VAL A 59 -10.30 -26.48 -17.19
N LEU A 60 -9.82 -26.69 -15.96
CA LEU A 60 -8.46 -27.18 -15.69
C LEU A 60 -8.25 -28.61 -16.26
N GLY A 61 -9.24 -29.50 -16.11
CA GLY A 61 -9.23 -30.87 -16.58
C GLY A 61 -9.56 -31.02 -18.07
N ALA A 62 -9.97 -29.99 -18.78
CA ALA A 62 -10.38 -30.09 -20.18
C ALA A 62 -9.23 -30.62 -21.07
N PRO A 63 -9.48 -31.64 -21.92
CA PRO A 63 -8.43 -32.30 -22.73
C PRO A 63 -7.71 -31.35 -23.69
N HIS A 64 -8.38 -30.29 -24.13
CA HIS A 64 -7.85 -29.31 -25.09
C HIS A 64 -7.33 -28.02 -24.44
N ALA A 65 -7.34 -27.95 -23.11
CA ALA A 65 -6.84 -26.75 -22.42
C ALA A 65 -5.31 -26.62 -22.60
N SER A 66 -4.89 -25.47 -23.10
CA SER A 66 -3.47 -25.15 -23.22
C SER A 66 -2.81 -25.00 -21.85
N PHE A 67 -1.49 -25.17 -21.78
CA PHE A 67 -0.73 -24.93 -20.55
C PHE A 67 -1.02 -23.56 -19.92
N LEU A 68 -1.10 -22.50 -20.74
CA LEU A 68 -1.39 -21.15 -20.27
C LEU A 68 -2.80 -21.01 -19.68
N GLU A 69 -3.79 -21.67 -20.26
CA GLU A 69 -5.17 -21.70 -19.73
C GLU A 69 -5.24 -22.44 -18.40
N ARG A 70 -4.53 -23.57 -18.28
CA ARG A 70 -4.41 -24.33 -17.02
C ARG A 70 -3.77 -23.50 -15.93
N MET A 71 -2.66 -22.82 -16.20
CA MET A 71 -1.99 -21.92 -15.24
C MET A 71 -2.88 -20.74 -14.81
N LYS A 72 -3.58 -20.11 -15.75
CA LYS A 72 -4.54 -19.04 -15.43
C LYS A 72 -5.69 -19.55 -14.57
N THR A 73 -6.19 -20.75 -14.84
CA THR A 73 -7.30 -21.34 -14.11
C THR A 73 -6.88 -21.75 -12.70
N LEU A 74 -5.70 -22.34 -12.53
CA LEU A 74 -5.12 -22.61 -11.21
C LEU A 74 -4.92 -21.31 -10.40
N GLY A 75 -4.45 -20.25 -11.04
CA GLY A 75 -4.36 -18.91 -10.43
C GLY A 75 -5.72 -18.36 -9.98
N ARG A 76 -6.81 -18.63 -10.72
CA ARG A 76 -8.19 -18.27 -10.31
C ARG A 76 -8.65 -19.08 -9.12
N ILE A 77 -8.41 -20.39 -9.09
CA ILE A 77 -8.72 -21.27 -7.96
C ILE A 77 -8.00 -20.76 -6.69
N ASN A 78 -6.70 -20.53 -6.78
CA ASN A 78 -5.91 -20.00 -5.66
C ASN A 78 -6.41 -18.63 -5.17
N SER A 79 -6.81 -17.75 -6.08
CA SER A 79 -7.35 -16.43 -5.73
C SER A 79 -8.72 -16.52 -5.05
N LEU A 80 -9.58 -17.45 -5.51
CA LEU A 80 -10.87 -17.69 -4.89
C LEU A 80 -10.72 -18.23 -3.46
N ILE A 81 -9.85 -19.23 -3.26
CA ILE A 81 -9.58 -19.83 -1.95
C ILE A 81 -9.01 -18.78 -0.98
N ARG A 82 -7.99 -18.01 -1.41
CA ARG A 82 -7.41 -16.93 -0.61
C ARG A 82 -8.43 -15.87 -0.24
N GLY A 83 -9.24 -15.43 -1.18
CA GLY A 83 -10.26 -14.41 -0.95
C GLY A 83 -11.32 -14.88 0.04
N PHE A 84 -11.80 -16.12 -0.11
CA PHE A 84 -12.77 -16.73 0.78
C PHE A 84 -12.20 -16.90 2.20
N ARG A 85 -10.99 -17.47 2.31
CA ARG A 85 -10.27 -17.61 3.57
C ARG A 85 -10.04 -16.26 4.26
N ALA A 86 -9.57 -15.24 3.54
CA ALA A 86 -9.33 -13.91 4.10
C ALA A 86 -10.60 -13.24 4.63
N TYR A 87 -11.77 -13.59 4.07
CA TYR A 87 -13.06 -13.04 4.51
C TYR A 87 -13.63 -13.80 5.72
N PHE A 88 -13.51 -15.14 5.75
CA PHE A 88 -14.17 -15.98 6.75
C PHE A 88 -13.23 -16.46 7.87
N CYS A 89 -11.91 -16.51 7.68
CA CYS A 89 -10.96 -16.85 8.75
C CYS A 89 -10.72 -15.65 9.66
N LEU A 90 -11.35 -15.64 10.82
CA LEU A 90 -11.09 -14.68 11.88
C LEU A 90 -9.90 -15.18 12.73
N PRO A 91 -8.95 -14.29 13.12
CA PRO A 91 -7.68 -14.71 13.75
C PRO A 91 -7.83 -15.44 15.09
N ASP A 92 -8.93 -15.25 15.81
CA ASP A 92 -9.08 -15.68 17.20
C ASP A 92 -10.20 -16.69 17.44
N GLU A 93 -10.94 -17.16 16.41
CA GLU A 93 -12.01 -18.12 16.63
C GLU A 93 -12.18 -19.17 15.52
N PRO A 94 -12.10 -20.45 15.83
CA PRO A 94 -12.24 -21.56 14.89
C PRO A 94 -13.66 -22.14 14.70
N PRO A 95 -14.82 -21.50 15.01
CA PRO A 95 -16.11 -22.20 14.89
C PRO A 95 -16.46 -22.58 13.45
N ILE A 96 -15.80 -21.98 12.45
CA ILE A 96 -15.99 -22.27 11.03
C ILE A 96 -14.95 -23.24 10.45
N LEU A 97 -13.95 -23.64 11.23
CA LEU A 97 -12.87 -24.53 10.75
C LEU A 97 -13.37 -25.85 10.15
N PRO A 98 -14.41 -26.55 10.70
CA PRO A 98 -14.97 -27.71 10.05
C PRO A 98 -15.58 -27.45 8.68
N GLN A 99 -16.19 -26.28 8.47
CA GLN A 99 -16.72 -25.90 7.15
C GLN A 99 -15.58 -25.63 6.15
N LEU A 100 -14.47 -25.01 6.59
CA LEU A 100 -13.28 -24.83 5.76
C LEU A 100 -12.61 -26.16 5.42
N ARG A 101 -12.52 -27.10 6.38
CA ARG A 101 -12.04 -28.47 6.15
C ARG A 101 -12.96 -29.25 5.21
N HIS A 102 -14.26 -29.03 5.30
CA HIS A 102 -15.21 -29.60 4.35
C HIS A 102 -14.97 -29.07 2.93
N LEU A 103 -14.75 -27.76 2.77
CA LEU A 103 -14.42 -27.18 1.48
C LEU A 103 -13.12 -27.74 0.90
N ASP A 104 -12.06 -27.91 1.71
CA ASP A 104 -10.82 -28.53 1.23
C ASP A 104 -11.04 -29.96 0.73
N ARG A 105 -11.83 -30.78 1.46
CA ARG A 105 -12.21 -32.13 1.01
C ARG A 105 -13.03 -32.09 -0.26
N THR A 106 -14.00 -31.21 -0.35
CA THR A 106 -14.81 -31.03 -1.56
C THR A 106 -13.96 -30.68 -2.78
N VAL A 107 -12.91 -29.87 -2.62
CA VAL A 107 -11.96 -29.57 -3.71
C VAL A 107 -11.19 -30.82 -4.12
N ASP A 108 -10.75 -31.63 -3.15
CA ASP A 108 -10.03 -32.88 -3.44
C ASP A 108 -10.94 -33.88 -4.15
N GLU A 109 -12.18 -34.10 -3.67
CA GLU A 109 -13.20 -34.94 -4.28
C GLU A 109 -13.55 -34.52 -5.72
N LEU A 110 -13.82 -33.24 -5.93
CA LEU A 110 -14.08 -32.67 -7.25
C LEU A 110 -12.87 -32.80 -8.20
N ALA A 111 -11.66 -32.72 -7.68
CA ALA A 111 -10.45 -32.92 -8.46
C ALA A 111 -10.27 -34.38 -8.86
N GLU A 112 -10.61 -35.33 -7.99
CA GLU A 112 -10.61 -36.76 -8.31
C GLU A 112 -11.58 -37.07 -9.44
N GLU A 113 -12.75 -36.41 -9.45
CA GLU A 113 -13.79 -36.64 -10.49
C GLU A 113 -13.46 -35.97 -11.83
N THR A 114 -12.77 -34.79 -11.79
CA THR A 114 -12.67 -33.93 -12.98
C THR A 114 -11.27 -33.82 -13.57
N LEU A 115 -10.21 -34.09 -12.80
CA LEU A 115 -8.83 -33.95 -13.27
C LEU A 115 -8.24 -35.29 -13.67
N PRO A 116 -7.55 -35.38 -14.83
CA PRO A 116 -6.68 -36.52 -15.16
C PRO A 116 -5.63 -36.77 -14.08
N GLU A 117 -5.22 -38.02 -13.88
CA GLU A 117 -4.22 -38.44 -12.88
C GLU A 117 -2.92 -37.61 -12.97
N GLU A 118 -2.43 -37.41 -14.20
CA GLU A 118 -1.24 -36.61 -14.49
C GLU A 118 -1.30 -35.14 -13.98
N LEU A 119 -2.50 -34.55 -13.92
CA LEU A 119 -2.70 -33.21 -13.39
C LEU A 119 -2.91 -33.19 -11.87
N ARG A 120 -3.42 -34.28 -11.29
CA ARG A 120 -3.53 -34.40 -9.82
C ARG A 120 -2.17 -34.52 -9.16
N ASP A 121 -1.21 -35.17 -9.84
CA ASP A 121 0.17 -35.33 -9.39
C ASP A 121 1.10 -34.16 -9.79
N ASP A 122 0.57 -33.17 -10.54
CA ASP A 122 1.36 -31.99 -10.93
C ASP A 122 1.77 -31.17 -9.70
N PRO A 123 3.08 -30.84 -9.54
CA PRO A 123 3.56 -30.06 -8.41
C PRO A 123 2.83 -28.72 -8.22
N ALA A 124 2.36 -28.09 -9.31
CA ALA A 124 1.61 -26.83 -9.23
C ALA A 124 0.21 -27.04 -8.63
N TRP A 125 -0.44 -28.19 -8.91
CA TRP A 125 -1.70 -28.58 -8.29
C TRP A 125 -1.51 -28.95 -6.81
N LEU A 126 -0.49 -29.72 -6.49
CA LEU A 126 -0.19 -30.13 -5.10
C LEU A 126 0.17 -28.93 -4.21
N ALA A 127 0.78 -27.90 -4.79
CA ALA A 127 1.12 -26.64 -4.10
C ALA A 127 -0.02 -25.61 -4.09
N ARG A 128 -1.26 -25.98 -4.46
CA ARG A 128 -2.40 -25.07 -4.45
C ARG A 128 -2.72 -24.54 -3.05
N GLU A 129 -3.38 -23.39 -3.00
CA GLU A 129 -3.93 -22.84 -1.76
C GLU A 129 -4.98 -23.79 -1.14
N ARG A 130 -5.09 -23.78 0.18
CA ARG A 130 -6.12 -24.49 0.94
C ARG A 130 -6.94 -23.53 1.79
N PHE A 131 -8.21 -23.85 2.05
CA PHE A 131 -9.07 -23.05 2.92
C PHE A 131 -8.58 -23.08 4.36
N THR A 132 -7.94 -24.16 4.80
CA THR A 132 -7.39 -24.35 6.14
C THR A 132 -5.93 -23.94 6.27
N ALA A 133 -5.28 -23.40 5.22
CA ALA A 133 -3.91 -22.92 5.35
C ALA A 133 -3.81 -21.81 6.42
N ASN A 134 -2.89 -21.96 7.38
CA ASN A 134 -2.74 -21.14 8.58
C ASN A 134 -3.80 -21.39 9.70
N ALA A 135 -4.64 -22.41 9.60
CA ALA A 135 -5.43 -22.87 10.73
C ALA A 135 -4.49 -23.61 11.74
N PRO A 136 -4.77 -23.54 13.05
CA PRO A 136 -3.99 -24.28 14.03
C PRO A 136 -4.06 -25.78 13.70
N GLU A 137 -2.93 -26.47 13.84
CA GLU A 137 -2.87 -27.93 13.70
C GLU A 137 -3.76 -28.61 14.74
N ASP A 138 -4.31 -29.78 14.40
CA ASP A 138 -5.24 -30.52 15.28
C ASP A 138 -4.61 -30.80 16.64
N ASP A 139 -5.12 -30.17 17.66
CA ASP A 139 -5.10 -30.76 19.00
C ASP A 139 -6.23 -31.80 19.06
N ALA A 140 -5.85 -33.07 18.98
CA ALA A 140 -6.78 -34.22 19.04
C ALA A 140 -7.61 -34.27 20.35
N THR A 141 -7.40 -33.31 21.25
CA THR A 141 -8.08 -33.18 22.54
C THR A 141 -9.14 -32.07 22.56
N ALA A 142 -9.36 -31.35 21.44
CA ALA A 142 -10.37 -30.30 21.39
C ALA A 142 -11.79 -30.93 21.46
N PRO A 143 -12.66 -30.46 22.35
CA PRO A 143 -14.02 -30.99 22.47
C PRO A 143 -14.83 -30.71 21.19
N PRO A 144 -15.82 -31.56 20.87
CA PRO A 144 -16.66 -31.37 19.68
C PRO A 144 -17.38 -30.02 19.76
N ILE A 145 -17.44 -29.33 18.63
CA ILE A 145 -17.90 -27.94 18.43
C ILE A 145 -19.28 -27.62 19.01
N ALA A 146 -20.10 -28.65 19.30
CA ALA A 146 -21.41 -28.48 19.94
C ALA A 146 -21.36 -27.89 21.36
N GLN A 147 -20.16 -27.75 21.95
CA GLN A 147 -19.98 -27.26 23.33
C GLN A 147 -19.40 -25.84 23.44
N ASN A 148 -19.04 -25.19 22.32
CA ASN A 148 -18.63 -23.78 22.33
C ASN A 148 -19.87 -22.86 22.24
N VAL A 149 -20.82 -23.07 23.15
CA VAL A 149 -21.92 -22.11 23.41
C VAL A 149 -21.29 -20.99 24.21
N TYR A 150 -21.38 -19.75 23.71
CA TYR A 150 -21.05 -18.58 24.54
C TYR A 150 -21.92 -18.62 25.78
N PRO A 151 -21.35 -18.66 27.01
CA PRO A 151 -22.15 -18.55 28.22
C PRO A 151 -22.93 -17.24 28.18
N GLU A 152 -24.21 -17.26 28.55
CA GLU A 152 -25.09 -16.06 28.58
C GLU A 152 -24.49 -14.89 29.39
N GLU A 153 -23.54 -15.17 30.28
CA GLU A 153 -22.84 -14.20 31.12
C GLU A 153 -21.78 -13.34 30.40
N ARG A 154 -21.45 -13.61 29.13
CA ARG A 154 -20.52 -12.80 28.31
C ARG A 154 -21.20 -12.08 27.15
N ALA A 155 -22.41 -11.59 27.36
CA ALA A 155 -22.92 -10.53 26.51
C ALA A 155 -21.96 -9.32 26.64
N PRO A 156 -21.44 -8.77 25.52
CA PRO A 156 -20.51 -7.65 25.59
C PRO A 156 -21.21 -6.48 26.26
N SER A 157 -20.76 -6.12 27.46
CA SER A 157 -21.21 -4.96 28.24
C SER A 157 -20.63 -3.64 27.71
N GLY A 158 -20.40 -3.54 26.40
CA GLY A 158 -19.90 -2.36 25.72
C GLY A 158 -20.74 -2.00 24.48
N PRO A 159 -20.70 -0.76 24.03
CA PRO A 159 -21.42 -0.37 22.83
C PRO A 159 -20.94 -1.21 21.64
N LEU A 160 -21.90 -1.76 20.90
CA LEU A 160 -21.70 -2.61 19.73
C LEU A 160 -21.01 -1.85 18.58
N ASN A 161 -19.74 -1.50 18.76
CA ASN A 161 -18.95 -0.80 17.73
C ASN A 161 -18.79 -1.59 16.42
N TRP A 162 -19.07 -2.88 16.42
CA TRP A 162 -19.02 -3.72 15.24
C TRP A 162 -20.29 -3.69 14.38
N MET A 163 -21.42 -3.19 14.93
CA MET A 163 -22.66 -2.99 14.17
C MET A 163 -22.68 -1.73 13.28
N VAL A 164 -21.69 -0.85 13.40
CA VAL A 164 -21.70 0.49 12.77
C VAL A 164 -20.99 0.51 11.41
N LYS A 165 -20.62 -0.63 10.85
CA LYS A 165 -19.98 -0.69 9.53
C LYS A 165 -20.95 -0.85 8.36
N ASP A 166 -22.26 -0.84 8.61
CA ASP A 166 -23.22 -0.90 7.54
C ASP A 166 -23.56 0.53 7.05
N ASP A 167 -23.39 0.80 5.75
CA ASP A 167 -23.62 2.08 5.06
C ASP A 167 -25.07 2.61 5.17
N HIS A 168 -25.88 2.05 6.08
CA HIS A 168 -27.32 2.31 6.20
C HIS A 168 -27.72 3.14 7.42
N LEU A 169 -26.75 3.53 8.28
CA LEU A 169 -27.02 4.39 9.42
C LEU A 169 -26.75 5.86 9.03
N GLN A 170 -27.76 6.70 9.08
CA GLN A 170 -27.64 8.14 8.87
C GLN A 170 -27.69 8.88 10.20
N ALA A 171 -26.79 9.83 10.40
CA ALA A 171 -26.88 10.76 11.51
C ALA A 171 -28.15 11.58 11.39
N GLY A 172 -29.02 11.51 12.41
CA GLY A 172 -30.24 12.31 12.46
C GLY A 172 -29.90 13.79 12.66
N ALA A 173 -30.16 14.64 11.66
CA ALA A 173 -30.21 16.07 11.86
C ALA A 173 -31.57 16.44 12.50
N PRO A 174 -31.63 17.42 13.43
CA PRO A 174 -32.91 17.91 13.93
C PRO A 174 -33.69 18.49 12.75
N ALA A 175 -34.99 18.13 12.67
CA ALA A 175 -35.89 18.60 11.64
C ALA A 175 -36.19 20.09 11.88
N VAL A 176 -35.39 20.96 11.30
CA VAL A 176 -35.77 22.31 10.91
C VAL A 176 -35.73 22.28 9.38
N VAL A 177 -36.93 22.29 8.79
CA VAL A 177 -37.08 22.48 7.35
C VAL A 177 -36.82 23.98 7.07
N PRO A 178 -35.64 24.36 6.59
CA PRO A 178 -35.50 25.58 5.83
C PRO A 178 -35.75 25.25 4.37
N THR A 179 -36.62 26.00 3.75
CA THR A 179 -36.72 26.12 2.30
C THR A 179 -35.34 26.11 1.68
N PRO A 180 -35.07 25.30 0.65
CA PRO A 180 -33.73 25.27 0.06
C PRO A 180 -33.37 26.68 -0.42
N PRO A 181 -32.29 27.28 0.04
CA PRO A 181 -31.80 28.49 -0.60
C PRO A 181 -31.52 28.14 -2.06
N ALA A 182 -31.96 28.99 -2.96
CA ALA A 182 -31.64 28.92 -4.36
C ALA A 182 -30.14 28.60 -4.49
N ARG A 183 -29.81 27.62 -5.32
CA ARG A 183 -28.44 27.21 -5.64
C ARG A 183 -27.67 28.46 -6.02
N VAL A 184 -26.93 29.03 -5.09
CA VAL A 184 -25.93 30.02 -5.39
C VAL A 184 -24.82 29.24 -6.10
N GLU A 185 -24.84 29.30 -7.42
CA GLU A 185 -23.71 28.87 -8.23
C GLU A 185 -22.50 29.71 -7.77
N SER A 186 -21.59 29.06 -7.09
CA SER A 186 -20.29 29.64 -6.81
C SER A 186 -19.59 29.86 -8.15
N PRO A 187 -19.19 31.10 -8.50
CA PRO A 187 -18.60 31.41 -9.82
C PRO A 187 -17.13 30.94 -9.92
N ALA A 188 -16.79 29.77 -9.41
CA ALA A 188 -15.42 29.24 -9.36
C ALA A 188 -15.22 27.88 -10.03
N ASP A 189 -16.26 27.30 -10.67
CA ASP A 189 -16.17 25.98 -11.34
C ASP A 189 -16.32 26.03 -12.86
N ALA A 190 -16.00 27.17 -13.48
CA ALA A 190 -15.75 27.21 -14.91
C ALA A 190 -14.35 26.67 -15.20
N ASP A 191 -14.18 25.35 -15.05
CA ASP A 191 -12.98 24.62 -15.51
C ASP A 191 -12.79 24.83 -17.01
N THR A 192 -11.81 25.64 -17.39
CA THR A 192 -11.32 25.66 -18.76
C THR A 192 -10.88 24.25 -19.16
N PRO A 193 -10.95 23.86 -20.46
CA PRO A 193 -10.48 22.54 -20.91
C PRO A 193 -9.07 22.18 -20.43
N THR A 194 -8.23 23.16 -20.22
CA THR A 194 -6.85 23.04 -19.69
C THR A 194 -6.81 22.71 -18.17
N GLU A 195 -7.83 23.10 -17.40
CA GLU A 195 -7.92 22.78 -15.97
C GLU A 195 -8.40 21.34 -15.69
N ARG A 196 -9.10 20.72 -16.66
CA ARG A 196 -9.48 19.29 -16.60
C ARG A 196 -8.32 18.36 -16.88
N ALA A 197 -7.24 18.83 -17.52
CA ALA A 197 -6.04 18.06 -17.78
C ALA A 197 -5.18 17.97 -16.52
N ALA A 198 -5.27 16.86 -15.81
CA ALA A 198 -4.45 16.59 -14.62
C ALA A 198 -3.09 16.01 -15.03
N ILE A 199 -2.26 16.83 -15.65
CA ILE A 199 -0.89 16.48 -16.02
C ILE A 199 0.06 17.40 -15.26
N VAL A 200 1.11 16.81 -14.67
CA VAL A 200 2.22 17.54 -14.06
C VAL A 200 3.50 17.12 -14.73
N GLU A 201 4.24 18.08 -15.26
CA GLU A 201 5.55 17.85 -15.88
C GLU A 201 6.60 18.78 -15.24
N HIS A 202 7.79 18.24 -15.03
CA HIS A 202 8.96 18.99 -14.62
C HIS A 202 10.24 18.18 -14.90
N GLU A 203 11.21 18.77 -15.58
CA GLU A 203 12.50 18.15 -15.89
C GLU A 203 12.38 16.70 -16.43
N GLY A 204 11.48 16.50 -17.40
CA GLY A 204 11.28 15.21 -18.05
C GLY A 204 10.49 14.16 -17.25
N ARG A 205 9.95 14.51 -16.11
CA ARG A 205 9.02 13.66 -15.34
C ARG A 205 7.59 14.05 -15.63
N VAL A 206 6.85 13.16 -16.25
CA VAL A 206 5.46 13.40 -16.67
C VAL A 206 4.53 12.52 -15.85
N TYR A 207 3.63 13.13 -15.09
CA TYR A 207 2.60 12.47 -14.31
C TYR A 207 1.24 12.72 -14.93
N VAL A 208 0.60 11.67 -15.44
CA VAL A 208 -0.73 11.73 -16.07
C VAL A 208 -1.75 11.20 -15.06
N MET A 209 -2.57 12.09 -14.52
CA MET A 209 -3.63 11.78 -13.55
C MET A 209 -5.03 11.98 -14.15
N THR A 210 -5.12 12.32 -15.42
CA THR A 210 -6.37 12.56 -16.15
C THR A 210 -7.13 11.24 -16.33
N HIS A 211 -8.33 11.17 -15.82
CA HIS A 211 -9.20 10.01 -16.00
C HIS A 211 -9.59 9.85 -17.47
N GLY A 212 -9.56 8.64 -18.01
CA GLY A 212 -9.92 8.35 -19.40
C GLY A 212 -8.97 8.95 -20.44
N ALA A 213 -7.73 9.31 -20.05
CA ALA A 213 -6.72 9.77 -21.00
C ALA A 213 -6.26 8.65 -21.93
N TYR A 214 -5.99 8.99 -23.18
CA TYR A 214 -5.27 8.15 -24.13
C TYR A 214 -3.86 8.69 -24.29
N VAL A 215 -2.87 7.85 -23.96
CA VAL A 215 -1.45 8.22 -23.96
C VAL A 215 -0.75 7.45 -25.07
N THR A 216 -0.14 8.16 -25.98
CA THR A 216 0.45 7.57 -27.19
C THR A 216 1.74 8.27 -27.58
N GLU A 217 2.44 7.68 -28.52
CA GLU A 217 3.55 8.28 -29.24
C GLU A 217 3.04 8.78 -30.61
N SER A 218 3.51 9.95 -31.04
CA SER A 218 3.35 10.48 -32.41
C SER A 218 4.53 11.38 -32.75
N ASP A 219 5.19 11.08 -33.84
CA ASP A 219 6.33 11.87 -34.37
C ASP A 219 7.48 12.05 -33.37
N GLY A 220 7.83 10.98 -32.65
CA GLY A 220 8.87 11.00 -31.63
C GLY A 220 8.49 11.73 -30.32
N ALA A 221 7.21 12.09 -30.16
CA ALA A 221 6.70 12.78 -28.99
C ALA A 221 5.72 11.93 -28.18
N LEU A 222 5.79 12.07 -26.84
CA LEU A 222 4.72 11.67 -25.93
C LEU A 222 3.53 12.59 -26.14
N VAL A 223 2.38 12.03 -26.45
CA VAL A 223 1.12 12.74 -26.66
C VAL A 223 0.07 12.21 -25.70
N VAL A 224 -0.60 13.10 -24.98
CA VAL A 224 -1.75 12.76 -24.16
C VAL A 224 -3.00 13.38 -24.75
N LYS A 225 -4.00 12.54 -25.03
CA LYS A 225 -5.31 12.96 -25.54
C LYS A 225 -6.39 12.68 -24.50
N HIS A 226 -7.34 13.58 -24.39
CA HIS A 226 -8.57 13.37 -23.63
C HIS A 226 -9.76 13.73 -24.49
N ARG A 227 -10.74 12.83 -24.63
CA ARG A 227 -11.89 12.99 -25.53
C ARG A 227 -11.48 13.36 -26.97
N ARG A 228 -10.43 12.68 -27.49
CA ARG A 228 -9.81 12.88 -28.80
C ARG A 228 -9.08 14.21 -28.99
N VAL A 229 -9.08 15.11 -27.99
CA VAL A 229 -8.33 16.37 -28.04
C VAL A 229 -6.95 16.15 -27.42
N GLU A 230 -5.90 16.63 -28.10
CA GLU A 230 -4.55 16.66 -27.56
C GLU A 230 -4.48 17.70 -26.43
N ILE A 231 -4.11 17.24 -25.23
CA ILE A 231 -4.02 18.07 -24.02
C ILE A 231 -2.57 18.22 -23.52
N PHE A 232 -1.65 17.44 -24.06
CA PHE A 232 -0.23 17.53 -23.74
C PHE A 232 0.62 16.88 -24.83
N ARG A 233 1.77 17.51 -25.12
CA ARG A 233 2.80 16.98 -26.04
C ARG A 233 4.19 17.31 -25.49
N LYS A 234 5.11 16.36 -25.56
CA LYS A 234 6.53 16.53 -25.21
C LYS A 234 7.39 15.54 -25.97
N ALA A 235 8.53 15.99 -26.50
CA ALA A 235 9.48 15.10 -27.17
C ALA A 235 9.95 13.99 -26.23
N LEU A 236 9.96 12.73 -26.69
CA LEU A 236 10.27 11.55 -25.87
C LEU A 236 11.71 11.52 -25.37
N ASP A 237 12.64 12.12 -26.10
CA ASP A 237 14.04 12.28 -25.68
C ASP A 237 14.21 13.18 -24.45
N GLN A 238 13.21 14.03 -24.18
CA GLN A 238 13.13 14.88 -23.01
C GLN A 238 12.32 14.25 -21.85
N VAL A 239 11.81 13.03 -22.02
CA VAL A 239 11.06 12.30 -21.00
C VAL A 239 11.95 11.24 -20.36
N SER A 240 12.08 11.28 -19.05
CA SER A 240 12.84 10.28 -18.27
C SER A 240 11.96 9.35 -17.44
N LEU A 241 10.73 9.79 -17.15
CA LEU A 241 9.73 9.05 -16.38
C LEU A 241 8.33 9.42 -16.85
N LEU A 242 7.54 8.42 -17.19
CA LEU A 242 6.11 8.53 -17.43
C LEU A 242 5.35 7.78 -16.33
N PHE A 243 4.57 8.51 -15.54
CA PHE A 243 3.81 7.98 -14.42
C PHE A 243 2.32 8.09 -14.71
N LEU A 244 1.66 6.96 -14.94
CA LEU A 244 0.24 6.87 -15.29
C LEU A 244 -0.59 6.50 -14.07
N GLN A 245 -1.51 7.37 -13.67
CA GLN A 245 -2.29 7.25 -12.44
C GLN A 245 -3.80 7.45 -12.65
N GLY A 246 -4.24 7.69 -13.87
CA GLY A 246 -5.66 7.89 -14.19
C GLY A 246 -6.40 6.55 -14.33
N LEU A 247 -7.53 6.36 -13.66
CA LEU A 247 -8.44 5.25 -13.96
C LEU A 247 -8.95 5.38 -15.41
N GLY A 248 -9.07 4.26 -16.11
CA GLY A 248 -9.50 4.26 -17.52
C GLY A 248 -8.50 4.89 -18.49
N THR A 249 -7.26 5.16 -18.05
CA THR A 249 -6.19 5.60 -18.96
C THR A 249 -5.81 4.46 -19.90
N SER A 250 -5.74 4.74 -21.20
CA SER A 250 -5.28 3.81 -22.23
C SER A 250 -3.88 4.19 -22.70
N LEU A 251 -3.07 3.18 -22.99
CA LEU A 251 -1.68 3.32 -23.44
C LEU A 251 -1.52 2.64 -24.80
N SER A 252 -0.91 3.31 -25.79
CA SER A 252 -0.57 2.65 -27.05
C SER A 252 0.68 1.76 -26.90
N LEU A 253 0.69 0.64 -27.63
CA LEU A 253 1.85 -0.24 -27.66
C LEU A 253 3.06 0.44 -28.31
N SER A 254 2.85 1.36 -29.28
CA SER A 254 3.93 2.15 -29.88
C SER A 254 4.66 2.98 -28.83
N LEU A 255 3.92 3.68 -27.95
CA LEU A 255 4.55 4.43 -26.86
C LEU A 255 5.29 3.52 -25.88
N ALA A 256 4.70 2.38 -25.49
CA ALA A 256 5.37 1.42 -24.61
C ALA A 256 6.69 0.93 -25.21
N SER A 257 6.70 0.62 -26.52
CA SER A 257 7.89 0.21 -27.26
C SER A 257 8.96 1.31 -27.31
N GLU A 258 8.56 2.55 -27.61
CA GLU A 258 9.49 3.68 -27.65
C GLU A 258 10.04 4.04 -26.27
N CYS A 259 9.23 3.94 -25.21
CA CYS A 259 9.71 4.08 -23.83
C CYS A 259 10.79 3.04 -23.51
N ALA A 260 10.55 1.76 -23.86
CA ALA A 260 11.53 0.71 -23.65
C ALA A 260 12.85 0.93 -24.42
N LYS A 261 12.78 1.34 -25.67
CA LYS A 261 13.97 1.61 -26.50
C LYS A 261 14.80 2.80 -25.98
N ARG A 262 14.16 3.81 -25.40
CA ARG A 262 14.77 5.07 -24.95
C ARG A 262 15.11 5.12 -23.47
N ASP A 263 14.99 4.01 -22.74
CA ASP A 263 15.16 3.93 -21.27
C ASP A 263 14.25 4.91 -20.51
N VAL A 264 13.05 5.18 -21.05
CA VAL A 264 12.01 5.95 -20.37
C VAL A 264 11.25 5.00 -19.45
N ALA A 265 11.35 5.21 -18.14
CA ALA A 265 10.60 4.40 -17.20
C ALA A 265 9.10 4.71 -17.28
N LEU A 266 8.29 3.68 -17.54
CA LEU A 266 6.83 3.77 -17.54
C LEU A 266 6.28 3.09 -16.30
N VAL A 267 5.67 3.87 -15.41
CA VAL A 267 5.07 3.40 -14.15
C VAL A 267 3.56 3.51 -14.24
N VAL A 268 2.87 2.41 -14.01
CA VAL A 268 1.41 2.37 -13.83
C VAL A 268 1.11 2.33 -12.34
N ALA A 269 0.26 3.22 -11.86
CA ALA A 269 -0.04 3.35 -10.44
C ALA A 269 -1.53 3.47 -10.15
N GLN A 270 -1.92 3.09 -8.93
CA GLN A 270 -3.26 3.32 -8.40
C GLN A 270 -3.52 4.82 -8.22
N PRO A 271 -4.79 5.27 -8.17
CA PRO A 271 -5.12 6.67 -7.88
C PRO A 271 -4.55 7.20 -6.55
N ILE A 272 -4.30 6.32 -5.61
CA ILE A 272 -3.65 6.62 -4.32
C ILE A 272 -2.12 6.74 -4.41
N GLY A 273 -1.53 6.58 -5.60
CA GLY A 273 -0.10 6.72 -5.85
C GLY A 273 0.72 5.42 -5.77
N ALA A 274 0.15 4.32 -5.25
CA ALA A 274 0.87 3.06 -5.16
C ALA A 274 1.13 2.48 -6.56
N PRO A 275 2.40 2.16 -6.93
CA PRO A 275 2.70 1.51 -8.20
C PRO A 275 2.05 0.14 -8.30
N LEU A 276 1.46 -0.14 -9.46
CA LEU A 276 0.90 -1.46 -9.84
C LEU A 276 1.86 -2.24 -10.74
N GLY A 277 2.63 -1.53 -11.56
CA GLY A 277 3.56 -2.13 -12.48
C GLY A 277 4.52 -1.10 -13.05
N VAL A 278 5.66 -1.59 -13.51
CA VAL A 278 6.67 -0.80 -14.19
C VAL A 278 7.11 -1.54 -15.44
N LEU A 279 7.02 -0.89 -16.58
CA LEU A 279 7.58 -1.40 -17.81
C LEU A 279 9.09 -1.14 -17.80
N ASN A 280 9.86 -2.22 -17.85
CA ASN A 280 11.32 -2.17 -17.91
C ASN A 280 11.80 -2.69 -19.27
N PRO A 281 12.90 -2.13 -19.83
CA PRO A 281 13.57 -2.74 -20.97
C PRO A 281 14.04 -4.16 -20.65
N VAL A 282 14.05 -5.04 -21.63
CA VAL A 282 14.67 -6.35 -21.52
C VAL A 282 16.19 -6.16 -21.55
N ASP A 283 16.84 -6.32 -20.40
CA ASP A 283 18.29 -6.20 -20.27
C ASP A 283 18.89 -7.51 -19.74
N SER A 284 19.46 -8.29 -20.65
CA SER A 284 20.15 -9.56 -20.32
C SER A 284 21.56 -9.35 -19.77
N ALA A 285 22.18 -8.18 -20.03
CA ALA A 285 23.57 -7.91 -19.68
C ALA A 285 23.84 -7.88 -18.16
N ARG A 286 22.79 -7.81 -17.34
CA ARG A 286 22.89 -7.69 -15.88
C ARG A 286 22.44 -8.94 -15.11
N ALA A 287 22.28 -10.07 -15.79
CA ALA A 287 21.91 -11.35 -15.15
C ALA A 287 22.89 -11.76 -14.05
N HIS A 288 24.19 -11.60 -14.29
CA HIS A 288 25.23 -11.90 -13.30
C HIS A 288 25.14 -11.02 -12.04
N LEU A 289 24.80 -9.74 -12.18
CA LEU A 289 24.62 -8.85 -11.04
C LEU A 289 23.43 -9.29 -10.19
N ARG A 290 22.31 -9.63 -10.82
CA ARG A 290 21.11 -10.15 -10.13
C ARG A 290 21.39 -11.47 -9.42
N GLY A 291 22.11 -12.37 -10.07
CA GLY A 291 22.60 -13.62 -9.45
C GLY A 291 23.43 -13.36 -8.19
N ARG A 292 24.41 -12.44 -8.25
CA ARG A 292 25.20 -12.04 -7.08
C ARG A 292 24.33 -11.39 -5.99
N GLN A 293 23.37 -10.55 -6.36
CA GLN A 293 22.45 -9.93 -5.41
C GLN A 293 21.71 -10.98 -4.57
N VAL A 294 21.21 -12.03 -5.20
CA VAL A 294 20.52 -13.13 -4.51
C VAL A 294 21.48 -13.91 -3.61
N LEU A 295 22.63 -14.29 -4.13
CA LEU A 295 23.63 -15.10 -3.41
C LEU A 295 24.19 -14.35 -2.18
N ARG A 296 24.49 -13.06 -2.34
CA ARG A 296 25.12 -12.25 -1.28
C ARG A 296 24.15 -11.61 -0.29
N ARG A 297 22.84 -11.83 -0.46
CA ARG A 297 21.79 -11.20 0.37
C ARG A 297 22.00 -11.36 1.88
N ASN A 298 22.61 -12.47 2.29
CA ASN A 298 22.85 -12.78 3.69
C ASN A 298 24.30 -12.53 4.14
N ASP A 299 25.16 -12.02 3.27
CA ASP A 299 26.54 -11.73 3.64
C ASP A 299 26.60 -10.63 4.70
N PRO A 300 27.52 -10.72 5.67
CA PRO A 300 27.61 -9.76 6.78
C PRO A 300 27.83 -8.31 6.33
N ASP A 301 28.55 -8.07 5.23
CA ASP A 301 28.76 -6.72 4.68
C ASP A 301 27.48 -6.16 4.06
N VAL A 302 26.68 -6.99 3.39
CA VAL A 302 25.39 -6.62 2.81
C VAL A 302 24.35 -6.36 3.94
N ILE A 303 24.27 -7.23 4.95
CA ILE A 303 23.43 -7.00 6.13
C ILE A 303 23.85 -5.71 6.85
N ARG A 304 25.16 -5.46 7.02
CA ARG A 304 25.65 -4.21 7.62
C ARG A 304 25.23 -2.97 6.83
N ALA A 305 25.18 -3.06 5.51
CA ALA A 305 24.66 -1.98 4.67
C ALA A 305 23.16 -1.72 4.95
N GLY A 306 22.36 -2.77 5.07
CA GLY A 306 20.95 -2.65 5.44
C GLY A 306 20.74 -2.03 6.83
N LEU A 307 21.52 -2.43 7.82
CA LEU A 307 21.51 -1.82 9.16
C LEU A 307 21.85 -0.32 9.10
N ARG A 308 22.85 0.06 8.28
CA ARG A 308 23.19 1.47 8.03
C ARG A 308 22.08 2.24 7.32
N MET A 309 21.31 1.61 6.41
CA MET A 309 20.13 2.23 5.77
C MET A 309 19.06 2.55 6.81
N LEU A 310 18.73 1.61 7.70
CA LEU A 310 17.77 1.83 8.79
C LEU A 310 18.28 2.88 9.78
N GLY A 311 19.58 2.87 10.11
CA GLY A 311 20.21 3.92 10.92
C GLY A 311 20.13 5.29 10.25
N ALA A 312 20.29 5.37 8.93
CA ALA A 312 20.13 6.61 8.18
C ALA A 312 18.66 7.08 8.13
N LYS A 313 17.69 6.17 8.02
CA LYS A 313 16.26 6.50 8.21
C LYS A 313 16.04 7.22 9.52
N ALA A 314 16.43 6.60 10.64
CA ALA A 314 16.28 7.20 11.97
C ALA A 314 17.02 8.55 12.08
N GLY A 315 18.25 8.63 11.55
CA GLY A 315 19.01 9.87 11.50
C GLY A 315 18.32 10.99 10.70
N ASN A 316 17.71 10.65 9.56
CA ASN A 316 16.95 11.59 8.74
C ASN A 316 15.64 12.01 9.42
N GLN A 317 14.94 11.10 10.10
CA GLN A 317 13.77 11.41 10.92
C GLN A 317 14.12 12.38 12.07
N ALA A 318 15.20 12.09 12.80
CA ALA A 318 15.70 12.98 13.83
C ALA A 318 16.04 14.38 13.30
N ALA A 319 16.67 14.45 12.13
CA ALA A 319 16.99 15.73 11.47
C ALA A 319 15.72 16.52 11.10
N ILE A 320 14.62 15.87 10.69
CA ILE A 320 13.33 16.52 10.40
C ILE A 320 12.70 17.08 11.68
N LEU A 321 12.70 16.35 12.79
CA LEU A 321 12.21 16.89 14.07
C LEU A 321 12.99 18.15 14.47
N ARG A 322 14.33 18.13 14.38
CA ARG A 322 15.15 19.32 14.63
C ARG A 322 14.91 20.45 13.64
N TYR A 323 14.68 20.14 12.36
CA TYR A 323 14.36 21.14 11.36
C TYR A 323 13.09 21.92 11.72
N PHE A 324 12.04 21.26 12.16
CA PHE A 324 10.81 21.94 12.58
C PHE A 324 10.92 22.56 13.96
N ALA A 325 11.72 22.00 14.87
CA ALA A 325 11.95 22.55 16.20
C ALA A 325 12.50 23.97 16.15
N LYS A 326 13.48 24.27 15.26
CA LYS A 326 14.07 25.63 15.20
C LYS A 326 13.07 26.75 14.92
N TYR A 327 11.93 26.45 14.29
CA TYR A 327 10.87 27.43 14.08
C TYR A 327 9.99 27.64 15.32
N ARG A 328 10.18 26.84 16.38
CA ARG A 328 9.41 26.89 17.64
C ARG A 328 10.16 27.55 18.78
N VAL A 329 11.46 27.81 18.65
CA VAL A 329 12.33 28.38 19.71
C VAL A 329 11.70 29.60 20.36
N LYS A 330 11.12 30.53 19.57
CA LYS A 330 10.54 31.77 20.05
C LYS A 330 9.04 31.75 20.27
N THR A 331 8.33 30.78 19.66
CA THR A 331 6.85 30.74 19.62
C THR A 331 6.27 29.70 20.54
N ASP A 332 7.00 28.62 20.81
CA ASP A 332 6.53 27.48 21.63
C ASP A 332 7.76 26.73 22.19
N ALA A 333 8.29 27.21 23.30
CA ALA A 333 9.50 26.66 23.92
C ALA A 333 9.28 25.23 24.45
N GLU A 334 8.05 24.86 24.83
CA GLU A 334 7.72 23.49 25.29
C GLU A 334 7.78 22.52 24.11
N LEU A 335 7.10 22.83 23.01
CA LEU A 335 7.15 22.01 21.80
C LEU A 335 8.59 21.90 21.25
N TYR A 336 9.37 23.01 21.31
CA TYR A 336 10.78 22.98 20.93
C TYR A 336 11.56 21.93 21.74
N ARG A 337 11.45 21.95 23.09
CA ARG A 337 12.15 20.99 23.96
C ARG A 337 11.73 19.55 23.67
N ARG A 338 10.44 19.30 23.51
CA ARG A 338 9.90 17.97 23.18
C ARG A 338 10.42 17.45 21.83
N LEU A 339 10.43 18.27 20.79
CA LEU A 339 10.95 17.87 19.48
C LEU A 339 12.45 17.62 19.50
N VAL A 340 13.22 18.38 20.29
CA VAL A 340 14.67 18.16 20.44
C VAL A 340 14.93 16.85 21.18
N ALA A 341 14.25 16.60 22.29
CA ALA A 341 14.40 15.35 23.04
C ALA A 341 14.04 14.12 22.19
N ALA A 342 12.92 14.16 21.48
CA ALA A 342 12.53 13.11 20.55
C ALA A 342 13.54 12.90 19.41
N SER A 343 14.10 14.00 18.88
CA SER A 343 15.17 13.90 17.88
C SER A 343 16.40 13.16 18.42
N ASP A 344 16.79 13.44 19.66
CA ASP A 344 17.97 12.80 20.26
C ASP A 344 17.72 11.33 20.56
N GLU A 345 16.51 10.97 21.03
CA GLU A 345 16.07 9.58 21.21
C GLU A 345 16.08 8.81 19.90
N VAL A 346 15.42 9.31 18.85
CA VAL A 346 15.38 8.67 17.51
C VAL A 346 16.78 8.51 16.93
N ARG A 347 17.67 9.50 17.13
CA ARG A 347 19.07 9.42 16.71
C ARG A 347 19.82 8.33 17.49
N GLY A 348 19.61 8.23 18.80
CA GLY A 348 20.19 7.19 19.64
C GLY A 348 19.80 5.80 19.17
N LEU A 349 18.52 5.58 18.83
CA LEU A 349 18.03 4.33 18.24
C LEU A 349 18.69 4.05 16.87
N GLY A 350 18.90 5.08 16.06
CA GLY A 350 19.65 4.97 14.80
C GLY A 350 21.09 4.50 14.99
N HIS A 351 21.79 4.98 16.02
CA HIS A 351 23.13 4.50 16.36
C HIS A 351 23.12 3.04 16.86
N ARG A 352 22.12 2.66 17.67
CA ARG A 352 21.97 1.27 18.11
C ARG A 352 21.74 0.32 16.94
N LEU A 353 20.95 0.71 15.94
CA LEU A 353 20.76 -0.04 14.69
C LEU A 353 22.09 -0.33 13.99
N GLU A 354 22.98 0.66 13.90
CA GLU A 354 24.29 0.48 13.25
C GLU A 354 25.27 -0.39 14.05
N GLN A 355 25.04 -0.53 15.35
CA GLN A 355 25.85 -1.37 16.25
C GLN A 355 25.37 -2.81 16.32
N VAL A 356 24.21 -3.15 15.75
CA VAL A 356 23.73 -4.54 15.69
C VAL A 356 24.73 -5.39 14.92
N GLY A 357 25.13 -6.53 15.49
CA GLY A 357 26.06 -7.44 14.85
C GLY A 357 25.47 -8.05 13.57
N ALA A 358 26.05 -7.78 12.43
CA ALA A 358 25.54 -8.21 11.12
C ALA A 358 25.51 -9.75 10.93
N GLY A 359 26.29 -10.50 11.71
CA GLY A 359 26.28 -11.96 11.72
C GLY A 359 25.45 -12.57 12.86
N ALA A 360 24.75 -11.75 13.67
CA ALA A 360 23.98 -12.26 14.80
C ALA A 360 22.70 -12.98 14.31
N ALA A 361 22.35 -14.07 15.02
CA ALA A 361 21.05 -14.72 14.82
C ALA A 361 19.92 -13.72 15.08
N GLY A 362 18.90 -13.71 14.21
CA GLY A 362 17.76 -12.80 14.34
C GLY A 362 18.06 -11.33 14.09
N VAL A 363 19.19 -11.00 13.46
CA VAL A 363 19.63 -9.62 13.19
C VAL A 363 18.54 -8.74 12.57
N ARG A 364 17.74 -9.27 11.64
CA ARG A 364 16.64 -8.53 10.99
C ARG A 364 15.52 -8.23 11.98
N ALA A 365 15.13 -9.19 12.80
CA ALA A 365 14.09 -8.99 13.83
C ALA A 365 14.51 -7.95 14.87
N THR A 366 15.75 -8.02 15.35
CA THR A 366 16.32 -7.04 16.29
C THR A 366 16.34 -5.64 15.67
N ALA A 367 16.76 -5.52 14.40
CA ALA A 367 16.79 -4.25 13.69
C ALA A 367 15.38 -3.67 13.48
N MET A 368 14.39 -4.49 13.11
CA MET A 368 13.00 -4.07 12.98
C MET A 368 12.41 -3.60 14.33
N GLY A 369 12.82 -4.18 15.43
CA GLY A 369 12.43 -3.74 16.78
C GLY A 369 12.92 -2.31 17.09
N PHE A 370 14.18 -1.99 16.83
CA PHE A 370 14.70 -0.63 17.01
C PHE A 370 14.11 0.37 16.00
N GLU A 371 13.91 -0.08 14.76
CA GLU A 371 13.28 0.73 13.73
C GLU A 371 11.84 1.11 14.13
N GLY A 372 11.06 0.14 14.62
CA GLY A 372 9.69 0.37 15.10
C GLY A 372 9.62 1.35 16.26
N GLN A 373 10.55 1.27 17.24
CA GLN A 373 10.65 2.22 18.35
C GLN A 373 10.95 3.64 17.82
N ALA A 374 11.96 3.76 16.94
CA ALA A 374 12.31 5.05 16.34
C ALA A 374 11.15 5.66 15.54
N ALA A 375 10.42 4.83 14.79
CA ALA A 375 9.25 5.25 14.03
C ALA A 375 8.10 5.70 14.96
N ALA A 376 7.83 5.00 16.05
CA ALA A 376 6.80 5.38 17.02
C ALA A 376 7.09 6.75 17.64
N THR A 377 8.32 6.97 18.14
CA THR A 377 8.76 8.26 18.68
C THR A 377 8.71 9.37 17.62
N TYR A 378 9.16 9.09 16.41
CA TYR A 378 9.11 10.06 15.31
C TYR A 378 7.68 10.49 14.96
N TRP A 379 6.77 9.55 14.72
CA TRP A 379 5.42 9.86 14.27
C TRP A 379 4.57 10.53 15.35
N SER A 380 4.71 10.14 16.63
CA SER A 380 4.01 10.79 17.74
C SER A 380 4.40 12.27 17.88
N HIS A 381 5.68 12.60 17.66
CA HIS A 381 6.16 13.97 17.76
C HIS A 381 5.94 14.77 16.47
N LEU A 382 5.97 14.13 15.31
CA LEU A 382 5.60 14.79 14.06
C LEU A 382 4.12 15.20 14.06
N ALA A 383 3.24 14.43 14.70
CA ALA A 383 1.82 14.76 14.87
C ALA A 383 1.61 16.11 15.56
N LEU A 384 2.49 16.50 16.50
CA LEU A 384 2.41 17.78 17.21
C LEU A 384 2.67 19.00 16.32
N LEU A 385 3.22 18.79 15.12
CA LEU A 385 3.48 19.84 14.15
C LEU A 385 2.28 20.16 13.27
N LEU A 386 1.28 19.29 13.28
CA LEU A 386 0.10 19.40 12.44
C LEU A 386 -1.01 20.18 13.15
N PRO A 387 -1.87 20.90 12.41
CA PRO A 387 -3.03 21.56 12.99
C PRO A 387 -3.95 20.53 13.68
N ALA A 388 -4.58 20.92 14.80
CA ALA A 388 -5.48 20.06 15.57
C ALA A 388 -6.62 19.44 14.72
N GLY A 389 -7.10 20.16 13.70
CA GLY A 389 -8.13 19.69 12.77
C GLY A 389 -7.63 18.75 11.66
N ALA A 390 -6.33 18.39 11.61
CA ALA A 390 -5.78 17.52 10.57
C ALA A 390 -6.15 16.05 10.72
N GLY A 391 -6.69 15.64 11.88
CA GLY A 391 -7.18 14.27 12.14
C GLY A 391 -6.09 13.19 12.22
N PHE A 392 -4.82 13.58 12.23
CA PHE A 392 -3.69 12.64 12.24
C PHE A 392 -3.43 12.10 13.66
N LYS A 393 -3.69 10.83 13.88
CA LYS A 393 -3.45 10.13 15.17
C LYS A 393 -2.16 9.30 15.19
N GLY A 394 -1.46 9.20 14.07
CA GLY A 394 -0.29 8.37 13.88
C GLY A 394 -0.19 7.81 12.46
N ARG A 395 0.88 7.09 12.15
CA ARG A 395 1.13 6.58 10.81
C ARG A 395 0.28 5.35 10.51
N VAL A 396 -0.56 5.45 9.48
CA VAL A 396 -1.37 4.36 8.93
C VAL A 396 -1.02 4.17 7.45
N THR A 397 -0.62 2.95 7.07
CA THR A 397 -0.14 2.65 5.72
C THR A 397 -1.26 2.15 4.78
N ARG A 398 -2.22 1.38 5.30
CA ARG A 398 -3.35 0.82 4.54
C ARG A 398 -4.64 1.46 5.03
N ASP A 399 -5.59 1.62 4.11
CA ASP A 399 -6.94 2.12 4.40
C ASP A 399 -6.95 3.38 5.28
N ALA A 400 -6.02 4.30 4.99
CA ALA A 400 -5.86 5.54 5.74
C ALA A 400 -7.11 6.42 5.61
N GLY A 401 -7.87 6.55 6.70
CA GLY A 401 -9.07 7.36 6.76
C GLY A 401 -8.80 8.87 6.90
N ASP A 402 -7.60 9.26 7.35
CA ASP A 402 -7.25 10.67 7.54
C ASP A 402 -6.46 11.26 6.35
N PRO A 403 -6.65 12.56 6.07
CA PRO A 403 -6.07 13.20 4.91
C PRO A 403 -4.53 13.30 4.94
N VAL A 404 -3.93 13.32 6.12
CA VAL A 404 -2.46 13.41 6.27
C VAL A 404 -1.80 12.11 5.83
N ASN A 405 -2.29 10.98 6.34
CA ASN A 405 -1.80 9.66 5.93
C ASN A 405 -2.04 9.41 4.43
N GLN A 406 -3.19 9.84 3.90
CA GLN A 406 -3.45 9.75 2.46
C GLN A 406 -2.43 10.56 1.64
N ALA A 407 -2.09 11.78 2.07
CA ALA A 407 -1.08 12.60 1.41
C ALA A 407 0.32 11.97 1.51
N ILE A 408 0.69 11.44 2.67
CA ILE A 408 1.97 10.74 2.87
C ILE A 408 2.03 9.50 1.99
N ASN A 409 0.97 8.67 1.98
CA ASN A 409 0.90 7.47 1.13
C ASN A 409 1.03 7.82 -0.35
N TYR A 410 0.37 8.90 -0.78
CA TYR A 410 0.46 9.38 -2.15
C TYR A 410 1.89 9.77 -2.56
N VAL A 411 2.55 10.58 -1.75
CA VAL A 411 3.94 11.01 -2.01
C VAL A 411 4.92 9.83 -1.89
N TYR A 412 4.67 8.89 -0.98
CA TYR A 412 5.46 7.64 -0.89
C TYR A 412 5.32 6.79 -2.15
N GLY A 413 4.13 6.72 -2.74
CA GLY A 413 3.94 6.02 -4.01
C GLY A 413 4.75 6.63 -5.16
N MET A 414 4.80 7.97 -5.24
CA MET A 414 5.64 8.67 -6.22
C MET A 414 7.13 8.39 -5.98
N LEU A 415 7.58 8.47 -4.73
CA LEU A 415 8.96 8.19 -4.35
C LEU A 415 9.32 6.71 -4.61
N TYR A 416 8.39 5.78 -4.38
CA TYR A 416 8.56 4.37 -4.70
C TYR A 416 8.85 4.15 -6.19
N GLY A 417 8.12 4.81 -7.06
CA GLY A 417 8.35 4.76 -8.52
C GLY A 417 9.74 5.26 -8.92
N GLU A 418 10.22 6.35 -8.29
CA GLU A 418 11.58 6.87 -8.52
C GLU A 418 12.66 5.89 -8.04
N VAL A 419 12.47 5.27 -6.86
CA VAL A 419 13.43 4.27 -6.32
C VAL A 419 13.44 3.02 -7.17
N TRP A 420 12.27 2.53 -7.57
CA TRP A 420 12.16 1.40 -8.48
C TRP A 420 12.96 1.64 -9.76
N ARG A 421 12.72 2.78 -10.41
CA ARG A 421 13.44 3.19 -11.62
C ARG A 421 14.95 3.22 -11.41
N ALA A 422 15.42 3.79 -10.30
CA ALA A 422 16.85 3.88 -10.02
C ALA A 422 17.51 2.50 -9.84
N LEU A 423 16.83 1.56 -9.17
CA LEU A 423 17.30 0.18 -8.97
C LEU A 423 17.37 -0.56 -10.31
N VAL A 424 16.32 -0.51 -11.11
CA VAL A 424 16.28 -1.16 -12.43
C VAL A 424 17.34 -0.58 -13.34
N LYS A 425 17.47 0.75 -13.39
CA LYS A 425 18.53 1.42 -14.16
C LYS A 425 19.94 1.03 -13.71
N ALA A 426 20.13 0.76 -12.43
CA ALA A 426 21.38 0.22 -11.90
C ALA A 426 21.58 -1.28 -12.21
N GLY A 427 20.55 -2.00 -12.68
CA GLY A 427 20.57 -3.42 -13.01
C GLY A 427 20.26 -4.34 -11.83
N LEU A 428 19.81 -3.77 -10.71
CA LEU A 428 19.38 -4.53 -9.54
C LEU A 428 17.95 -5.01 -9.70
N ASP A 429 17.64 -6.14 -9.07
CA ASP A 429 16.28 -6.64 -8.98
C ASP A 429 15.58 -6.01 -7.77
N PRO A 430 14.47 -5.28 -7.98
CA PRO A 430 13.73 -4.61 -6.90
C PRO A 430 13.12 -5.56 -5.85
N TYR A 431 12.93 -6.83 -6.17
CA TYR A 431 12.27 -7.80 -5.28
C TYR A 431 13.20 -8.42 -4.23
N PHE A 432 14.51 -8.40 -4.42
CA PHE A 432 15.45 -9.00 -3.47
C PHE A 432 16.02 -7.97 -2.50
N GLY A 433 15.30 -7.72 -1.41
CA GLY A 433 15.70 -6.82 -0.33
C GLY A 433 16.76 -7.40 0.61
N ILE A 434 17.35 -6.52 1.40
CA ILE A 434 18.39 -6.82 2.40
C ILE A 434 17.75 -7.02 3.78
N MET A 435 16.99 -6.04 4.26
CA MET A 435 16.38 -6.02 5.59
C MET A 435 14.91 -6.43 5.52
N HIS A 436 14.17 -5.92 4.54
CA HIS A 436 12.80 -6.33 4.30
C HIS A 436 12.75 -7.71 3.63
N GLY A 437 11.96 -8.63 4.19
CA GLY A 437 11.82 -9.99 3.66
C GLY A 437 11.17 -10.00 2.27
N SER A 438 11.54 -10.99 1.45
CA SER A 438 10.94 -11.24 0.13
C SER A 438 9.63 -12.04 0.19
N GLU A 439 9.12 -12.33 1.39
CA GLU A 439 7.92 -13.14 1.64
C GLU A 439 6.62 -12.47 1.19
N ARG A 440 6.68 -11.20 0.84
CA ARG A 440 5.58 -10.45 0.25
C ARG A 440 5.96 -10.15 -1.19
N ASP A 441 5.05 -10.38 -2.14
CA ASP A 441 5.18 -10.06 -3.57
C ASP A 441 5.34 -8.55 -3.84
N GLN A 442 6.21 -7.88 -3.10
CA GLN A 442 6.47 -6.44 -3.15
C GLN A 442 7.96 -6.20 -3.30
N GLY A 443 8.34 -5.12 -3.97
CA GLY A 443 9.73 -4.74 -4.18
C GLY A 443 10.48 -4.47 -2.87
N SER A 444 10.98 -5.52 -2.21
CA SER A 444 11.59 -5.42 -0.89
C SER A 444 12.88 -4.60 -0.88
N LEU A 445 13.68 -4.59 -1.96
CA LEU A 445 14.84 -3.72 -2.08
C LEU A 445 14.43 -2.24 -2.27
N VAL A 446 13.26 -2.00 -2.90
CA VAL A 446 12.71 -0.65 -2.96
C VAL A 446 12.41 -0.15 -1.56
N PHE A 447 11.82 -1.01 -0.69
CA PHE A 447 11.55 -0.63 0.71
C PHE A 447 12.83 -0.39 1.51
N ASP A 448 13.91 -1.12 1.24
CA ASP A 448 15.18 -0.86 1.91
C ASP A 448 15.77 0.51 1.51
N LEU A 449 15.86 0.79 0.21
CA LEU A 449 16.51 2.00 -0.28
C LEU A 449 15.66 3.28 -0.06
N ILE A 450 14.33 3.18 -0.16
CA ILE A 450 13.42 4.32 0.00
C ILE A 450 13.50 4.94 1.41
N GLU A 451 13.89 4.14 2.42
CA GLU A 451 13.96 4.61 3.81
C GLU A 451 14.90 5.81 4.01
N GLU A 452 15.94 5.90 3.20
CA GLU A 452 16.85 7.04 3.23
C GLU A 452 16.19 8.35 2.77
N PHE A 453 15.11 8.27 1.98
CA PHE A 453 14.51 9.41 1.28
C PHE A 453 13.13 9.82 1.81
N ARG A 454 12.43 8.93 2.55
CA ARG A 454 11.06 9.18 3.05
C ARG A 454 10.98 10.46 3.88
N ALA A 455 11.72 10.52 4.97
CA ALA A 455 11.62 11.66 5.89
C ALA A 455 12.03 13.00 5.23
N PRO A 456 13.19 13.12 4.53
CA PRO A 456 13.61 14.39 3.94
C PRO A 456 12.72 14.89 2.80
N PHE A 457 12.17 14.01 1.98
CA PHE A 457 11.53 14.41 0.73
C PHE A 457 10.02 14.18 0.69
N ALA A 458 9.48 13.31 1.50
CA ALA A 458 8.04 13.06 1.57
C ALA A 458 7.42 13.62 2.86
N ASP A 459 7.85 13.17 4.04
CA ASP A 459 7.23 13.58 5.31
C ASP A 459 7.35 15.09 5.52
N ARG A 460 8.56 15.64 5.35
CA ARG A 460 8.81 17.08 5.45
C ARG A 460 7.94 17.87 4.48
N LEU A 461 7.79 17.37 3.24
CA LEU A 461 7.00 18.05 2.23
C LEU A 461 5.53 18.14 2.64
N VAL A 462 4.94 17.00 3.05
CA VAL A 462 3.53 16.91 3.42
C VAL A 462 3.25 17.78 4.65
N VAL A 463 4.08 17.65 5.71
CA VAL A 463 3.94 18.47 6.92
C VAL A 463 4.04 19.97 6.60
N ALA A 464 5.01 20.38 5.78
CA ALA A 464 5.19 21.78 5.39
C ALA A 464 3.99 22.31 4.57
N LEU A 465 3.41 21.53 3.68
CA LEU A 465 2.24 21.93 2.91
C LEU A 465 1.00 22.08 3.79
N ILE A 466 0.75 21.13 4.68
CA ILE A 466 -0.39 21.18 5.61
C ILE A 466 -0.24 22.36 6.59
N SER A 467 0.95 22.56 7.15
CA SER A 467 1.23 23.68 8.05
C SER A 467 1.09 25.06 7.37
N ARG A 468 1.20 25.12 6.04
CA ARG A 468 0.97 26.34 5.24
C ARG A 468 -0.49 26.48 4.77
N GLY A 469 -1.39 25.67 5.28
CA GLY A 469 -2.82 25.77 5.00
C GLY A 469 -3.30 24.97 3.79
N LEU A 470 -2.52 24.00 3.28
CA LEU A 470 -3.03 23.07 2.30
C LEU A 470 -4.22 22.31 2.91
N LYS A 471 -5.42 22.67 2.49
CA LYS A 471 -6.62 21.94 2.84
C LYS A 471 -6.67 20.66 1.99
N ILE A 472 -6.50 19.53 2.64
CA ILE A 472 -6.79 18.23 2.05
C ILE A 472 -8.21 17.90 2.50
N PRO A 473 -9.21 17.99 1.62
CA PRO A 473 -10.60 17.71 2.01
C PRO A 473 -10.71 16.29 2.55
N THR A 474 -11.41 16.13 3.67
CA THR A 474 -11.75 14.81 4.24
C THR A 474 -12.59 14.07 3.19
N PRO A 475 -12.27 12.83 2.86
CA PRO A 475 -13.02 12.12 1.84
C PRO A 475 -14.39 11.72 2.39
N GLY A 476 -15.43 12.12 1.67
CA GLY A 476 -16.68 11.36 1.64
C GLY A 476 -16.65 10.34 0.49
N GLY A 477 -15.49 9.70 0.21
CA GLY A 477 -15.29 8.79 -0.93
C GLY A 477 -13.82 8.56 -1.26
N ASP A 478 -13.55 7.74 -2.23
CA ASP A 478 -12.29 7.07 -2.60
C ASP A 478 -11.01 7.92 -2.77
N GLY A 479 -10.44 8.42 -1.68
CA GLY A 479 -9.07 8.93 -1.67
C GLY A 479 -8.94 10.45 -1.91
N LEU A 480 -7.72 10.93 -2.11
CA LEU A 480 -7.37 12.34 -2.33
C LEU A 480 -8.03 12.92 -3.57
N ARG A 481 -8.68 14.10 -3.42
CA ARG A 481 -9.25 14.83 -4.56
C ARG A 481 -8.15 15.22 -5.57
N LEU A 482 -8.50 15.29 -6.83
CA LEU A 482 -7.58 15.59 -7.94
C LEU A 482 -6.74 16.86 -7.72
N ARG A 483 -7.34 17.93 -7.18
CA ARG A 483 -6.65 19.18 -6.85
C ARG A 483 -5.52 18.96 -5.83
N ALA A 484 -5.79 18.20 -4.76
CA ALA A 484 -4.77 17.88 -3.76
C ALA A 484 -3.64 17.04 -4.35
N ARG A 485 -3.97 16.02 -5.17
CA ARG A 485 -2.97 15.21 -5.88
C ARG A 485 -2.08 16.05 -6.78
N ARG A 486 -2.64 17.00 -7.54
CA ARG A 486 -1.86 17.94 -8.37
C ARG A 486 -0.87 18.76 -7.56
N VAL A 487 -1.31 19.33 -6.42
CA VAL A 487 -0.45 20.13 -5.55
C VAL A 487 0.67 19.28 -4.98
N LEU A 488 0.35 18.10 -4.45
CA LEU A 488 1.34 17.16 -3.89
C LEU A 488 2.35 16.73 -4.97
N ALA A 489 1.88 16.32 -6.16
CA ALA A 489 2.74 15.89 -7.26
C ALA A 489 3.68 17.02 -7.71
N ARG A 490 3.14 18.22 -7.98
CA ARG A 490 3.95 19.38 -8.36
C ARG A 490 5.01 19.71 -7.30
N SER A 491 4.61 19.77 -6.03
CA SER A 491 5.51 20.08 -4.94
C SER A 491 6.57 19.01 -4.74
N PHE A 492 6.21 17.72 -4.87
CA PHE A 492 7.16 16.61 -4.82
C PHE A 492 8.19 16.71 -5.95
N ILE A 493 7.75 16.85 -7.20
CA ILE A 493 8.64 16.89 -8.36
C ILE A 493 9.59 18.08 -8.24
N GLN A 494 9.09 19.27 -7.89
CA GLN A 494 9.92 20.45 -7.69
C GLN A 494 10.96 20.25 -6.58
N SER A 495 10.59 19.61 -5.46
CA SER A 495 11.54 19.30 -4.39
C SER A 495 12.55 18.22 -4.79
N TRP A 496 12.13 17.27 -5.63
CA TRP A 496 12.90 16.14 -6.08
C TRP A 496 13.96 16.48 -7.12
N THR A 497 13.71 17.50 -7.91
CA THR A 497 14.63 18.01 -8.94
C THR A 497 15.49 19.19 -8.45
N ARG A 498 15.03 19.91 -7.40
CA ARG A 498 15.78 21.03 -6.84
C ARG A 498 17.10 20.57 -6.24
N LYS A 499 18.21 21.14 -6.73
CA LYS A 499 19.56 20.83 -6.24
C LYS A 499 19.72 21.18 -4.75
N ILE A 500 20.27 20.25 -4.00
CA ILE A 500 20.67 20.42 -2.60
C ILE A 500 22.18 20.20 -2.46
N ARG A 501 22.79 20.74 -1.41
CA ARG A 501 24.23 20.53 -1.16
C ARG A 501 24.47 19.12 -0.63
N TRP A 502 25.14 18.29 -1.43
CA TRP A 502 25.49 16.93 -1.06
C TRP A 502 26.94 16.65 -1.40
N ARG A 503 27.72 16.18 -0.42
CA ARG A 503 29.17 15.96 -0.54
C ARG A 503 29.91 17.18 -1.15
N GLY A 504 29.50 18.38 -0.73
CA GLY A 504 30.11 19.63 -1.17
C GLY A 504 29.62 20.17 -2.53
N ARG A 505 28.79 19.41 -3.28
CA ARG A 505 28.32 19.77 -4.63
C ARG A 505 26.79 19.93 -4.66
N PRO A 506 26.26 20.80 -5.55
CA PRO A 506 24.82 20.92 -5.76
C PRO A 506 24.32 19.76 -6.62
N VAL A 507 23.56 18.83 -6.01
CA VAL A 507 23.02 17.62 -6.66
C VAL A 507 21.52 17.55 -6.40
N ALA A 508 20.73 17.19 -7.42
CA ALA A 508 19.31 16.92 -7.25
C ALA A 508 19.08 15.61 -6.49
N PRO A 509 18.04 15.48 -5.65
CA PRO A 509 17.71 14.24 -4.93
C PRO A 509 17.63 13.01 -5.85
N ALA A 510 17.07 13.16 -7.05
CA ALA A 510 17.04 12.11 -8.06
C ALA A 510 18.44 11.61 -8.46
N GLY A 511 19.42 12.51 -8.55
CA GLY A 511 20.83 12.16 -8.82
C GLY A 511 21.47 11.47 -7.62
N ILE A 512 21.14 11.90 -6.40
CA ILE A 512 21.60 11.24 -5.17
C ILE A 512 21.06 9.80 -5.11
N LEU A 513 19.77 9.61 -5.41
CA LEU A 513 19.17 8.27 -5.45
C LEU A 513 19.86 7.37 -6.48
N GLN A 514 20.14 7.87 -7.69
CA GLN A 514 20.85 7.10 -8.71
C GLN A 514 22.26 6.73 -8.25
N HIS A 515 22.94 7.63 -7.55
CA HIS A 515 24.24 7.35 -6.94
C HIS A 515 24.14 6.25 -5.87
N GLN A 516 23.10 6.28 -5.01
CA GLN A 516 22.88 5.26 -3.99
C GLN A 516 22.57 3.88 -4.60
N ALA A 517 21.78 3.82 -5.67
CA ALA A 517 21.55 2.59 -6.42
C ALA A 517 22.88 2.04 -7.02
N GLY A 518 23.71 2.91 -7.58
CA GLY A 518 25.06 2.53 -8.05
C GLY A 518 26.02 2.10 -6.94
N ALA A 519 25.88 2.68 -5.73
CA ALA A 519 26.65 2.25 -4.56
C ALA A 519 26.25 0.84 -4.09
N LEU A 520 24.96 0.48 -4.20
CA LEU A 520 24.50 -0.88 -3.95
C LEU A 520 25.10 -1.88 -4.94
N VAL A 521 25.22 -1.52 -6.22
CA VAL A 521 25.91 -2.36 -7.22
C VAL A 521 27.35 -2.63 -6.80
N LYS A 522 28.08 -1.60 -6.36
CA LYS A 522 29.47 -1.77 -5.88
C LYS A 522 29.54 -2.67 -4.65
N LEU A 523 28.62 -2.52 -3.71
CA LEU A 523 28.52 -3.42 -2.55
C LEU A 523 28.27 -4.86 -2.98
N ILE A 524 27.29 -5.10 -3.87
CA ILE A 524 26.94 -6.44 -4.36
C ILE A 524 28.11 -7.07 -5.14
N ASN A 525 28.93 -6.28 -5.82
CA ASN A 525 30.14 -6.76 -6.47
C ASN A 525 31.31 -7.01 -5.50
N GLY A 526 31.25 -6.47 -4.28
CA GLY A 526 32.35 -6.50 -3.32
C GLY A 526 33.40 -5.40 -3.53
N ASP A 527 33.06 -4.39 -4.36
CA ASP A 527 34.03 -3.33 -4.77
C ASP A 527 34.13 -2.22 -3.71
N ALA A 528 33.09 -2.00 -2.90
CA ALA A 528 33.08 -0.94 -1.90
C ALA A 528 32.01 -1.11 -0.83
N ASP A 529 32.25 -0.54 0.35
CA ASP A 529 31.28 -0.39 1.41
C ASP A 529 30.15 0.56 1.03
N TYR A 530 28.93 0.27 1.49
CA TYR A 530 27.76 1.13 1.31
C TYR A 530 27.69 2.23 2.38
N ARG A 531 27.53 3.47 1.93
CA ARG A 531 27.30 4.64 2.79
C ARG A 531 25.97 5.29 2.44
N PRO A 532 24.97 5.19 3.32
CA PRO A 532 23.62 5.70 3.06
C PRO A 532 23.57 7.23 2.96
N PHE A 533 22.51 7.72 2.32
CA PHE A 533 22.22 9.14 2.28
C PHE A 533 21.74 9.64 3.65
N ARG A 534 22.38 10.68 4.15
CA ARG A 534 21.97 11.40 5.37
C ARG A 534 21.84 12.88 5.04
N MET A 535 20.66 13.42 5.36
CA MET A 535 20.38 14.84 5.17
C MET A 535 21.12 15.67 6.23
N ARG A 536 21.81 16.71 5.80
CA ARG A 536 22.40 17.73 6.67
C ARG A 536 21.70 19.06 6.41
N TRP A 537 21.22 19.72 7.46
CA TRP A 537 20.53 21.02 7.42
C TRP A 537 21.41 22.15 7.91
#